data_bf737ad42e847adf4ad6098e3a01f216
#
_entry.id   bf737ad42e847adf4ad6098e3a01f216
#
_cell.length_a   1.000
_cell.length_b   1.000
_cell.length_c   1.000
_cell.angle_alpha   90.00
_cell.angle_beta   90.00
_cell.angle_gamma   90.00
#
_symmetry.space_group_name_H-M   'P 1'
#
loop_
_entity.id
_entity.type
_entity.pdbx_description
1 polymer ?
#
loop_
_entity_poly.entity_id
_entity_poly.type
_entity_poly.pdbx_seq_one_letter_code
_entity_poly.pdbx_strand_id
1 'polypeptide(L)'
;MMENPVYLYNSLTRKKEHFIPLNEQSIGMYVCGPTVYGDAHLGHARSAIAFDLIFRYFKHLGYKVRYVRNITDVGHLENDADQGEDKIGKKARLENLEPMEVVQYYMDAYHSDMDRLNTLKPSIEPRASGHIPEQIALTKKIIAAGYAYESNGSVYFDLLKYSQVYPYGELSGRILDDLIAGAGNMRRELEGQTEKRNPADFALWKKASPEHIMHWESPWSEGFPGWHLECTAMSEKYLGETFDIHGGGMDLLFPHHESEIAQSCACNGHGPARYWMHNNMITVNGQKMGKSLGNSITLGDFFTGKNTLLTKSFSPMTIRFFILQGHYRSTLDFSNEALEASEKGLKRLINAYLLIEKIKAGVKNTFDIPALIQNCYKALNDDFNSPIVIAELFEGSRIINLVYNNDGQLNRDGIDDLRKLFSNFMFDILGLRLETEDHQDLKKVLDILIDIRDLAKQNKDYTISDSIRNRLLAAGYQLKDAREETTWSKI
;
A
#
# COMPACT_ATOMS: atom_id res chain seq x y z
N MET A 1 -0.57 -27.56 -11.10
CA MET A 1 -0.39 -26.20 -11.60
C MET A 1 -1.62 -25.88 -12.46
N MET A 2 -2.30 -24.76 -12.25
CA MET A 2 -3.43 -24.39 -13.10
C MET A 2 -2.92 -24.06 -14.51
N GLU A 3 -3.59 -24.61 -15.52
CA GLU A 3 -3.21 -24.48 -16.94
C GLU A 3 -3.38 -23.08 -17.54
N ASN A 4 -3.79 -22.07 -16.78
CA ASN A 4 -4.05 -20.73 -17.29
C ASN A 4 -2.91 -19.77 -16.94
N PRO A 5 -2.20 -19.26 -17.96
CA PRO A 5 -1.10 -18.31 -17.76
C PRO A 5 -1.59 -16.99 -17.16
N VAL A 6 -0.74 -16.39 -16.31
CA VAL A 6 -0.97 -15.04 -15.77
C VAL A 6 -0.46 -14.03 -16.79
N TYR A 7 -1.27 -13.04 -17.11
CA TYR A 7 -0.91 -11.86 -17.90
C TYR A 7 -0.91 -10.64 -17.00
N LEU A 8 0.07 -9.77 -17.18
CA LEU A 8 0.14 -8.49 -16.46
C LEU A 8 0.51 -7.36 -17.42
N TYR A 9 0.07 -6.15 -17.11
CA TYR A 9 0.43 -4.98 -17.88
C TYR A 9 1.81 -4.47 -17.47
N ASN A 10 2.75 -4.51 -18.41
CA ASN A 10 4.09 -3.99 -18.23
C ASN A 10 4.14 -2.51 -18.67
N SER A 11 4.38 -1.61 -17.72
CA SER A 11 4.44 -0.18 -18.02
C SER A 11 5.58 0.20 -18.94
N LEU A 12 6.69 -0.57 -18.94
CA LEU A 12 7.83 -0.33 -19.80
C LEU A 12 7.48 -0.55 -21.28
N THR A 13 6.86 -1.68 -21.59
CA THR A 13 6.45 -2.02 -22.95
C THR A 13 5.07 -1.49 -23.31
N ARG A 14 4.28 -1.02 -22.32
CA ARG A 14 2.90 -0.55 -22.45
C ARG A 14 1.96 -1.60 -23.04
N LYS A 15 2.24 -2.86 -22.74
CA LYS A 15 1.47 -4.01 -23.21
C LYS A 15 1.13 -4.96 -22.07
N LYS A 16 0.06 -5.71 -22.24
CA LYS A 16 -0.24 -6.85 -21.41
C LYS A 16 0.59 -8.04 -21.90
N GLU A 17 1.40 -8.61 -21.05
CA GLU A 17 2.38 -9.66 -21.37
C GLU A 17 2.13 -10.89 -20.53
N HIS A 18 2.49 -12.06 -21.07
CA HIS A 18 2.52 -13.29 -20.31
C HIS A 18 3.63 -13.20 -19.25
N PHE A 19 3.24 -13.36 -18.00
CA PHE A 19 4.19 -13.37 -16.89
C PHE A 19 4.99 -14.68 -16.88
N ILE A 20 6.29 -14.57 -17.09
CA ILE A 20 7.24 -15.68 -17.01
C ILE A 20 8.27 -15.31 -15.95
N PRO A 21 8.27 -15.94 -14.77
CA PRO A 21 9.23 -15.62 -13.72
C PRO A 21 10.66 -16.01 -14.14
N LEU A 22 11.66 -15.32 -13.59
CA LEU A 22 13.08 -15.66 -13.77
C LEU A 22 13.41 -17.03 -13.21
N ASN A 23 12.69 -17.44 -12.18
CA ASN A 23 12.81 -18.75 -11.56
C ASN A 23 11.41 -19.38 -11.46
N GLU A 24 11.27 -20.62 -11.95
CA GLU A 24 9.97 -21.30 -12.04
C GLU A 24 9.19 -21.42 -10.73
N GLN A 25 9.87 -21.37 -9.58
CA GLN A 25 9.24 -21.57 -8.26
C GLN A 25 9.24 -20.31 -7.39
N SER A 26 9.93 -19.25 -7.79
CA SER A 26 10.09 -18.06 -6.98
C SER A 26 9.98 -16.78 -7.80
N ILE A 27 9.47 -15.73 -7.15
CA ILE A 27 9.28 -14.40 -7.73
C ILE A 27 10.01 -13.39 -6.87
N GLY A 28 10.84 -12.55 -7.48
CA GLY A 28 11.42 -11.37 -6.87
C GLY A 28 10.53 -10.14 -7.15
N MET A 29 10.01 -9.50 -6.12
CA MET A 29 9.18 -8.32 -6.24
C MET A 29 9.70 -7.18 -5.36
N TYR A 30 10.03 -6.05 -5.96
CA TYR A 30 10.38 -4.82 -5.26
C TYR A 30 9.29 -3.77 -5.45
N VAL A 31 8.86 -3.12 -4.38
CA VAL A 31 7.89 -2.04 -4.43
C VAL A 31 8.42 -0.85 -3.64
N CYS A 32 8.44 0.33 -4.26
CA CYS A 32 8.84 1.54 -3.56
C CYS A 32 7.89 1.83 -2.41
N GLY A 33 8.48 2.00 -1.23
CA GLY A 33 7.77 2.25 0.02
C GLY A 33 7.57 3.73 0.33
N PRO A 34 7.01 4.05 1.49
CA PRO A 34 6.72 5.42 1.87
C PRO A 34 7.97 6.18 2.36
N THR A 35 7.95 7.50 2.19
CA THR A 35 8.79 8.41 2.97
C THR A 35 8.08 8.73 4.29
N VAL A 36 8.71 8.41 5.42
CA VAL A 36 8.08 8.44 6.75
C VAL A 36 8.24 9.78 7.45
N TYR A 37 7.55 10.82 6.96
CA TYR A 37 7.51 12.17 7.54
C TYR A 37 6.08 12.66 7.84
N GLY A 38 5.08 11.83 7.68
CA GLY A 38 3.68 12.17 7.91
C GLY A 38 2.78 10.94 7.87
N ASP A 39 1.54 11.11 8.35
CA ASP A 39 0.55 10.05 8.39
C ASP A 39 0.21 9.50 7.00
N ALA A 40 -0.10 8.20 6.96
CA ALA A 40 -0.52 7.55 5.73
C ALA A 40 -1.89 8.08 5.26
N HIS A 41 -2.06 8.17 3.95
CA HIS A 41 -3.29 8.61 3.29
C HIS A 41 -3.76 7.58 2.25
N LEU A 42 -4.90 7.83 1.59
CA LEU A 42 -5.48 6.91 0.60
C LEU A 42 -4.51 6.51 -0.52
N GLY A 43 -3.61 7.41 -0.93
CA GLY A 43 -2.59 7.07 -1.94
C GLY A 43 -1.66 5.95 -1.48
N HIS A 44 -1.18 5.99 -0.23
CA HIS A 44 -0.40 4.92 0.37
C HIS A 44 -1.20 3.62 0.47
N ALA A 45 -2.47 3.70 0.92
CA ALA A 45 -3.36 2.54 0.98
C ALA A 45 -3.59 1.92 -0.41
N ARG A 46 -3.76 2.76 -1.45
CA ARG A 46 -3.95 2.31 -2.84
C ARG A 46 -2.79 1.46 -3.32
N SER A 47 -1.57 1.96 -3.15
CA SER A 47 -0.36 1.23 -3.53
C SER A 47 -0.19 -0.03 -2.70
N ALA A 48 -0.30 0.06 -1.38
CA ALA A 48 -0.14 -1.08 -0.49
C ALA A 48 -1.13 -2.21 -0.78
N ILE A 49 -2.43 -1.89 -1.00
CA ILE A 49 -3.48 -2.88 -1.28
C ILE A 49 -3.33 -3.48 -2.69
N ALA A 50 -2.93 -2.67 -3.69
CA ALA A 50 -2.70 -3.17 -5.05
C ALA A 50 -1.58 -4.22 -5.08
N PHE A 51 -0.44 -3.93 -4.46
CA PHE A 51 0.67 -4.88 -4.40
C PHE A 51 0.47 -6.01 -3.40
N ASP A 52 -0.34 -5.82 -2.36
CA ASP A 52 -0.78 -6.91 -1.47
C ASP A 52 -1.67 -7.92 -2.22
N LEU A 53 -2.58 -7.47 -3.08
CA LEU A 53 -3.38 -8.34 -3.96
C LEU A 53 -2.48 -9.20 -4.85
N ILE A 54 -1.49 -8.59 -5.52
CA ILE A 54 -0.54 -9.27 -6.40
C ILE A 54 0.28 -10.29 -5.60
N PHE A 55 0.80 -9.88 -4.44
CA PHE A 55 1.58 -10.73 -3.55
C PHE A 55 0.76 -11.94 -3.06
N ARG A 56 -0.48 -11.70 -2.57
CA ARG A 56 -1.40 -12.77 -2.13
C ARG A 56 -1.73 -13.72 -3.26
N TYR A 57 -1.99 -13.22 -4.45
CA TYR A 57 -2.35 -14.06 -5.58
C TYR A 57 -1.20 -14.96 -6.02
N PHE A 58 0.01 -14.45 -6.16
CA PHE A 58 1.17 -15.30 -6.47
C PHE A 58 1.45 -16.34 -5.37
N LYS A 59 1.29 -16.00 -4.10
CA LYS A 59 1.37 -16.97 -3.00
C LYS A 59 0.28 -18.04 -3.11
N HIS A 60 -0.95 -17.65 -3.45
CA HIS A 60 -2.06 -18.57 -3.66
C HIS A 60 -1.80 -19.55 -4.82
N LEU A 61 -1.14 -19.09 -5.87
CA LEU A 61 -0.67 -19.96 -6.97
C LEU A 61 0.50 -20.88 -6.59
N GLY A 62 1.04 -20.76 -5.40
CA GLY A 62 2.12 -21.60 -4.88
C GLY A 62 3.53 -21.08 -5.10
N TYR A 63 3.70 -19.85 -5.63
CA TYR A 63 5.03 -19.25 -5.77
C TYR A 63 5.61 -18.84 -4.41
N LYS A 64 6.92 -19.01 -4.25
CA LYS A 64 7.69 -18.41 -3.17
C LYS A 64 8.04 -16.97 -3.56
N VAL A 65 7.30 -16.01 -3.05
CA VAL A 65 7.52 -14.59 -3.40
C VAL A 65 8.46 -13.94 -2.37
N ARG A 66 9.60 -13.41 -2.83
CA ARG A 66 10.43 -12.51 -2.05
C ARG A 66 9.99 -11.08 -2.33
N TYR A 67 9.15 -10.56 -1.46
CA TYR A 67 8.63 -9.20 -1.53
C TYR A 67 9.51 -8.26 -0.71
N VAL A 68 10.13 -7.30 -1.35
CA VAL A 68 10.94 -6.24 -0.74
C VAL A 68 10.21 -4.91 -0.90
N ARG A 69 10.04 -4.17 0.20
CA ARG A 69 9.50 -2.82 0.20
C ARG A 69 10.33 -1.96 1.14
N ASN A 70 10.91 -0.88 0.63
CA ASN A 70 11.76 -0.02 1.44
C ASN A 70 10.96 0.92 2.35
N ILE A 71 11.67 1.52 3.29
CA ILE A 71 11.29 2.73 4.01
C ILE A 71 12.31 3.81 3.66
N THR A 72 11.84 4.91 3.07
CA THR A 72 12.66 6.10 2.82
C THR A 72 12.68 6.94 4.09
N ASP A 73 13.80 6.89 4.78
CA ASP A 73 14.03 7.58 6.05
C ASP A 73 15.16 8.63 5.97
N VAL A 74 15.66 8.93 4.76
CA VAL A 74 16.67 9.97 4.48
C VAL A 74 16.66 10.34 3.00
N GLY A 75 17.16 11.54 2.67
CA GLY A 75 17.54 11.93 1.30
C GLY A 75 16.39 12.32 0.39
N HIS A 76 15.16 12.41 0.89
CA HIS A 76 14.02 12.85 0.11
C HIS A 76 13.75 14.36 0.34
N LEU A 77 14.23 15.16 -0.58
CA LEU A 77 14.12 16.61 -0.48
C LEU A 77 12.74 17.13 -0.92
N GLU A 78 12.44 18.38 -0.59
CA GLU A 78 11.20 19.05 -0.97
C GLU A 78 11.03 19.12 -2.49
N ASN A 79 9.78 19.11 -2.95
CA ASN A 79 9.39 19.16 -4.38
C ASN A 79 9.98 18.04 -5.25
N ASP A 80 10.43 16.91 -4.62
CA ASP A 80 11.07 15.78 -5.31
C ASP A 80 12.28 16.22 -6.16
N ALA A 81 12.98 17.27 -5.70
CA ALA A 81 14.12 17.90 -6.35
C ALA A 81 15.43 17.51 -5.66
N ASP A 82 16.57 17.90 -6.29
CA ASP A 82 17.91 17.74 -5.70
C ASP A 82 18.33 18.92 -4.83
N GLN A 83 17.43 19.84 -4.55
CA GLN A 83 17.64 21.05 -3.74
C GLN A 83 16.43 21.27 -2.82
N GLY A 84 16.68 21.90 -1.69
CA GLY A 84 15.67 22.13 -0.68
C GLY A 84 16.00 21.41 0.61
N GLU A 85 15.14 21.55 1.59
CA GLU A 85 15.28 20.91 2.89
C GLU A 85 14.81 19.45 2.80
N ASP A 86 15.47 18.54 3.50
CA ASP A 86 15.00 17.16 3.64
C ASP A 86 13.63 17.14 4.36
N LYS A 87 12.68 16.38 3.83
CA LYS A 87 11.29 16.34 4.33
C LYS A 87 11.21 15.92 5.81
N ILE A 88 12.07 14.98 6.21
CA ILE A 88 12.15 14.48 7.59
C ILE A 88 12.84 15.51 8.48
N GLY A 89 13.97 16.06 8.04
CA GLY A 89 14.71 17.12 8.74
C GLY A 89 13.84 18.36 8.98
N LYS A 90 13.10 18.80 7.96
CA LYS A 90 12.12 19.88 8.10
C LYS A 90 11.05 19.59 9.13
N LYS A 91 10.48 18.39 9.11
CA LYS A 91 9.46 17.97 10.07
C LYS A 91 10.03 17.94 11.50
N ALA A 92 11.21 17.37 11.67
CA ALA A 92 11.90 17.30 12.95
C ALA A 92 12.16 18.71 13.54
N ARG A 93 12.65 19.63 12.72
CA ARG A 93 12.88 21.02 13.12
C ARG A 93 11.58 21.73 13.53
N LEU A 94 10.50 21.54 12.77
CA LEU A 94 9.19 22.15 13.07
C LEU A 94 8.57 21.62 14.36
N GLU A 95 8.83 20.37 14.70
CA GLU A 95 8.28 19.72 15.92
C GLU A 95 9.28 19.70 17.08
N ASN A 96 10.49 20.25 16.86
CA ASN A 96 11.58 20.24 17.84
C ASN A 96 11.98 18.84 18.33
N LEU A 97 12.10 17.91 17.36
CA LEU A 97 12.46 16.50 17.55
C LEU A 97 13.75 16.16 16.79
N GLU A 98 14.36 15.02 17.12
CA GLU A 98 15.39 14.42 16.30
C GLU A 98 14.78 13.76 15.05
N PRO A 99 15.45 13.80 13.86
CA PRO A 99 14.91 13.18 12.64
C PRO A 99 14.51 11.71 12.83
N MET A 100 15.28 10.93 13.60
CA MET A 100 14.96 9.52 13.82
C MET A 100 13.79 9.29 14.76
N GLU A 101 13.43 10.25 15.62
CA GLU A 101 12.17 10.21 16.39
C GLU A 101 10.97 10.38 15.45
N VAL A 102 11.06 11.31 14.50
CA VAL A 102 10.04 11.51 13.45
C VAL A 102 9.87 10.24 12.62
N VAL A 103 11.00 9.67 12.15
CA VAL A 103 11.02 8.41 11.38
C VAL A 103 10.32 7.29 12.15
N GLN A 104 10.71 7.07 13.41
CA GLN A 104 10.16 5.98 14.23
C GLN A 104 8.64 6.15 14.40
N TYR A 105 8.19 7.35 14.77
CA TYR A 105 6.77 7.65 14.98
C TYR A 105 5.92 7.38 13.73
N TYR A 106 6.30 7.94 12.57
CA TYR A 106 5.50 7.78 11.34
C TYR A 106 5.63 6.40 10.70
N MET A 107 6.75 5.72 10.91
CA MET A 107 6.90 4.32 10.49
C MET A 107 5.98 3.40 11.29
N ASP A 108 5.90 3.56 12.62
CA ASP A 108 5.02 2.78 13.47
C ASP A 108 3.54 3.07 13.16
N ALA A 109 3.20 4.34 12.92
CA ALA A 109 1.86 4.74 12.48
C ALA A 109 1.51 4.10 11.13
N TYR A 110 2.43 4.14 10.16
CA TYR A 110 2.26 3.49 8.86
C TYR A 110 2.03 1.98 8.99
N HIS A 111 2.85 1.28 9.80
CA HIS A 111 2.68 -0.15 10.02
C HIS A 111 1.33 -0.47 10.68
N SER A 112 0.92 0.32 11.68
CA SER A 112 -0.39 0.17 12.32
C SER A 112 -1.53 0.31 11.32
N ASP A 113 -1.48 1.31 10.44
CA ASP A 113 -2.49 1.51 9.41
C ASP A 113 -2.52 0.36 8.39
N MET A 114 -1.35 -0.13 7.98
CA MET A 114 -1.25 -1.27 7.05
C MET A 114 -1.75 -2.58 7.68
N ASP A 115 -1.49 -2.81 8.97
CA ASP A 115 -2.02 -3.97 9.71
C ASP A 115 -3.56 -3.89 9.83
N ARG A 116 -4.11 -2.68 10.06
CA ARG A 116 -5.57 -2.45 10.07
C ARG A 116 -6.20 -2.72 8.70
N LEU A 117 -5.53 -2.32 7.63
CA LEU A 117 -5.95 -2.63 6.25
C LEU A 117 -5.74 -4.11 5.87
N ASN A 118 -5.20 -4.95 6.76
CA ASN A 118 -4.88 -6.35 6.54
C ASN A 118 -3.94 -6.59 5.34
N THR A 119 -2.97 -5.69 5.12
CA THR A 119 -1.90 -5.95 4.16
C THR A 119 -0.86 -6.91 4.74
N LEU A 120 -0.38 -7.84 3.94
CA LEU A 120 0.70 -8.73 4.36
C LEU A 120 2.01 -7.95 4.47
N LYS A 121 2.80 -8.28 5.48
CA LYS A 121 4.13 -7.71 5.65
C LYS A 121 5.03 -8.15 4.49
N PRO A 122 5.89 -7.27 3.97
CA PRO A 122 6.92 -7.67 3.02
C PRO A 122 7.87 -8.70 3.64
N SER A 123 8.54 -9.48 2.81
CA SER A 123 9.56 -10.43 3.27
C SER A 123 10.77 -9.71 3.89
N ILE A 124 11.11 -8.54 3.33
CA ILE A 124 12.21 -7.69 3.76
C ILE A 124 11.75 -6.23 3.62
N GLU A 125 11.96 -5.45 4.66
CA GLU A 125 11.64 -4.01 4.66
C GLU A 125 12.89 -3.20 5.03
N PRO A 126 13.77 -2.94 4.04
CA PRO A 126 15.03 -2.24 4.27
C PRO A 126 14.80 -0.73 4.42
N ARG A 127 15.62 -0.07 5.24
CA ARG A 127 15.67 1.39 5.38
C ARG A 127 16.79 1.97 4.55
N ALA A 128 16.58 3.14 3.95
CA ALA A 128 17.60 3.83 3.17
C ALA A 128 18.84 4.17 4.03
N SER A 129 18.63 4.68 5.25
CA SER A 129 19.72 4.98 6.21
C SER A 129 20.53 3.75 6.62
N GLY A 130 19.93 2.57 6.62
CA GLY A 130 20.59 1.30 6.91
C GLY A 130 21.41 0.73 5.75
N HIS A 131 21.40 1.39 4.57
CA HIS A 131 22.03 0.89 3.33
C HIS A 131 22.99 1.93 2.72
N ILE A 132 23.56 2.80 3.51
CA ILE A 132 24.54 3.81 3.07
C ILE A 132 25.76 3.18 2.39
N PRO A 133 26.39 2.09 2.93
CA PRO A 133 27.52 1.45 2.25
C PRO A 133 27.18 0.95 0.85
N GLU A 134 26.00 0.37 0.63
CA GLU A 134 25.54 -0.11 -0.67
C GLU A 134 25.33 1.04 -1.65
N GLN A 135 24.74 2.14 -1.19
CA GLN A 135 24.51 3.34 -2.00
C GLN A 135 25.83 4.02 -2.39
N ILE A 136 26.81 4.09 -1.49
CA ILE A 136 28.16 4.57 -1.80
C ILE A 136 28.83 3.64 -2.82
N ALA A 137 28.72 2.30 -2.64
CA ALA A 137 29.31 1.34 -3.56
C ALA A 137 28.70 1.45 -4.97
N LEU A 138 27.37 1.61 -5.06
CA LEU A 138 26.67 1.79 -6.33
C LEU A 138 27.10 3.09 -7.01
N THR A 139 27.18 4.21 -6.27
CA THR A 139 27.69 5.48 -6.79
C THR A 139 29.10 5.36 -7.36
N LYS A 140 30.01 4.63 -6.67
CA LYS A 140 31.36 4.34 -7.17
C LYS A 140 31.33 3.53 -8.49
N LYS A 141 30.44 2.53 -8.60
CA LYS A 141 30.26 1.74 -9.84
C LYS A 141 29.83 2.67 -10.99
N ILE A 142 28.85 3.57 -10.76
CA ILE A 142 28.35 4.50 -11.79
C ILE A 142 29.46 5.49 -12.22
N ILE A 143 30.26 6.00 -11.27
CA ILE A 143 31.44 6.86 -11.58
C ILE A 143 32.46 6.08 -12.42
N ALA A 144 32.81 4.86 -12.02
CA ALA A 144 33.77 4.03 -12.72
C ALA A 144 33.30 3.66 -14.15
N ALA A 145 31.99 3.47 -14.34
CA ALA A 145 31.38 3.28 -15.65
C ALA A 145 31.37 4.58 -16.49
N GLY A 146 31.68 5.72 -15.88
CA GLY A 146 31.81 7.01 -16.52
C GLY A 146 30.50 7.78 -16.70
N TYR A 147 29.42 7.39 -16.04
CA TYR A 147 28.09 8.01 -16.12
C TYR A 147 27.77 8.94 -14.93
N ALA A 148 28.77 9.25 -14.10
CA ALA A 148 28.62 10.22 -13.02
C ALA A 148 29.89 11.07 -12.87
N TYR A 149 29.74 12.22 -12.23
CA TYR A 149 30.83 13.17 -11.95
C TYR A 149 30.66 13.81 -10.57
N GLU A 150 31.79 14.16 -9.97
CA GLU A 150 31.84 14.93 -8.75
C GLU A 150 31.81 16.45 -9.04
N SER A 151 31.07 17.17 -8.22
CA SER A 151 31.03 18.65 -8.23
C SER A 151 30.82 19.17 -6.80
N ASN A 152 31.77 19.95 -6.29
CA ASN A 152 31.73 20.56 -4.94
C ASN A 152 31.47 19.59 -3.78
N GLY A 153 31.90 18.30 -3.91
CA GLY A 153 31.70 17.27 -2.93
C GLY A 153 30.33 16.57 -3.03
N SER A 154 29.50 16.92 -3.99
CA SER A 154 28.32 16.18 -4.43
C SER A 154 28.63 15.34 -5.66
N VAL A 155 27.87 14.26 -5.89
CA VAL A 155 28.01 13.42 -7.09
C VAL A 155 26.69 13.43 -7.85
N TYR A 156 26.78 13.69 -9.15
CA TYR A 156 25.64 13.76 -10.05
C TYR A 156 25.73 12.72 -11.16
N PHE A 157 24.60 12.15 -11.55
CA PHE A 157 24.46 11.31 -12.72
C PHE A 157 24.52 12.17 -13.99
N ASP A 158 25.40 11.85 -14.93
CA ASP A 158 25.60 12.54 -16.21
C ASP A 158 24.59 12.02 -17.24
N LEU A 159 23.44 12.64 -17.27
CA LEU A 159 22.31 12.17 -18.07
C LEU A 159 22.58 12.32 -19.58
N LEU A 160 23.27 13.39 -20.00
CA LEU A 160 23.62 13.58 -21.41
C LEU A 160 24.56 12.49 -21.91
N LYS A 161 25.55 12.12 -21.11
CA LYS A 161 26.48 11.06 -21.47
C LYS A 161 25.81 9.69 -21.52
N TYR A 162 24.94 9.41 -20.53
CA TYR A 162 24.14 8.18 -20.51
C TYR A 162 23.27 8.06 -21.76
N SER A 163 22.60 9.13 -22.16
CA SER A 163 21.67 9.16 -23.30
C SER A 163 22.32 8.95 -24.67
N GLN A 164 23.67 9.03 -24.75
CA GLN A 164 24.39 8.67 -25.97
C GLN A 164 24.43 7.15 -26.21
N VAL A 165 24.20 6.35 -25.18
CA VAL A 165 24.29 4.87 -25.23
C VAL A 165 22.96 4.22 -24.94
N TYR A 166 22.21 4.73 -23.95
CA TYR A 166 20.95 4.15 -23.47
C TYR A 166 19.80 5.14 -23.61
N PRO A 167 18.59 4.72 -23.95
CA PRO A 167 17.42 5.59 -23.97
C PRO A 167 17.05 6.05 -22.56
N TYR A 168 16.79 7.36 -22.38
CA TYR A 168 16.18 7.89 -21.17
C TYR A 168 14.77 8.39 -21.48
N GLY A 169 13.82 8.04 -20.63
CA GLY A 169 12.40 8.31 -20.85
C GLY A 169 11.65 7.13 -21.48
N GLU A 170 12.26 5.96 -21.58
CA GLU A 170 11.62 4.77 -22.15
C GLU A 170 10.38 4.33 -21.34
N LEU A 171 10.49 4.32 -20.03
CA LEU A 171 9.39 4.00 -19.12
C LEU A 171 8.32 5.08 -19.12
N SER A 172 8.74 6.34 -18.94
CA SER A 172 7.82 7.47 -18.78
C SER A 172 7.25 8.01 -20.09
N GLY A 173 7.92 7.75 -21.20
CA GLY A 173 7.60 8.32 -22.52
C GLY A 173 7.99 9.79 -22.65
N ARG A 174 8.80 10.30 -21.73
CA ARG A 174 9.30 11.69 -21.78
C ARG A 174 10.48 11.79 -22.73
N ILE A 175 10.56 12.93 -23.41
CA ILE A 175 11.67 13.25 -24.34
C ILE A 175 12.71 14.05 -23.58
N LEU A 176 13.98 13.65 -23.66
CA LEU A 176 15.08 14.27 -22.92
C LEU A 176 15.24 15.77 -23.27
N ASP A 177 15.10 16.12 -24.56
CA ASP A 177 15.21 17.51 -25.00
C ASP A 177 14.16 18.41 -24.35
N ASP A 178 12.94 17.91 -24.17
CA ASP A 178 11.86 18.63 -23.47
C ASP A 178 12.17 18.81 -21.99
N LEU A 179 12.79 17.80 -21.36
CA LEU A 179 13.22 17.86 -19.95
C LEU A 179 14.32 18.91 -19.76
N ILE A 180 15.29 18.97 -20.66
CA ILE A 180 16.37 19.96 -20.65
C ILE A 180 15.79 21.36 -20.86
N ALA A 181 14.90 21.54 -21.83
CA ALA A 181 14.25 22.83 -22.13
C ALA A 181 13.37 23.29 -20.96
N GLY A 182 12.59 22.39 -20.35
CA GLY A 182 11.75 22.68 -19.19
C GLY A 182 12.56 23.07 -17.95
N ALA A 183 13.64 22.35 -17.67
CA ALA A 183 14.57 22.66 -16.58
C ALA A 183 15.30 24.00 -16.82
N GLY A 184 15.58 24.33 -18.06
CA GLY A 184 16.18 25.62 -18.44
C GLY A 184 15.30 26.85 -18.15
N ASN A 185 13.99 26.71 -18.23
CA ASN A 185 13.02 27.77 -17.89
C ASN A 185 12.90 27.97 -16.35
N MET A 186 13.06 26.92 -15.54
CA MET A 186 13.17 27.03 -14.08
C MET A 186 14.49 27.66 -13.62
N ARG A 187 15.52 27.67 -14.48
CA ARG A 187 16.85 28.21 -14.16
C ARG A 187 16.86 29.70 -13.84
N ARG A 188 15.81 30.43 -14.16
CA ARG A 188 15.75 31.90 -13.90
C ARG A 188 15.38 32.25 -12.45
N GLU A 189 14.99 31.29 -11.62
CA GLU A 189 14.48 31.56 -10.26
C GLU A 189 15.30 30.97 -9.10
N LEU A 190 16.33 30.15 -9.35
CA LEU A 190 17.07 29.48 -8.27
C LEU A 190 18.57 29.81 -8.34
N GLU A 191 19.01 30.69 -7.49
CA GLU A 191 20.43 30.84 -7.12
C GLU A 191 20.92 29.53 -6.50
N GLY A 192 21.87 28.82 -7.15
CA GLY A 192 22.45 27.57 -6.64
C GLY A 192 22.63 26.43 -7.64
N GLN A 193 22.21 26.60 -8.90
CA GLN A 193 22.36 25.57 -9.97
C GLN A 193 23.78 25.46 -10.57
N THR A 194 24.81 25.99 -9.93
CA THR A 194 26.18 25.98 -10.43
C THR A 194 26.90 24.64 -10.31
N GLU A 195 26.30 23.64 -9.59
CA GLU A 195 26.95 22.35 -9.37
C GLU A 195 26.69 21.33 -10.49
N LYS A 196 25.55 21.39 -11.16
CA LYS A 196 25.18 20.47 -12.24
C LYS A 196 25.74 20.94 -13.59
N ARG A 197 26.30 20.00 -14.36
CA ARG A 197 26.70 20.25 -15.76
C ARG A 197 25.49 20.49 -16.66
N ASN A 198 24.42 19.72 -16.40
CA ASN A 198 23.14 19.85 -17.10
C ASN A 198 22.00 19.93 -16.08
N PRO A 199 20.97 20.77 -16.29
CA PRO A 199 19.81 20.84 -15.38
C PRO A 199 19.06 19.53 -15.20
N ALA A 200 19.08 18.62 -16.17
CA ALA A 200 18.44 17.31 -16.10
C ALA A 200 19.25 16.26 -15.33
N ASP A 201 20.53 16.52 -15.01
CA ASP A 201 21.32 15.62 -14.16
C ASP A 201 20.67 15.52 -12.78
N PHE A 202 20.78 14.37 -12.14
CA PHE A 202 20.22 14.13 -10.82
C PHE A 202 21.27 13.63 -9.82
N ALA A 203 21.04 13.92 -8.54
CA ALA A 203 22.00 13.61 -7.49
C ALA A 203 22.06 12.11 -7.18
N LEU A 204 23.27 11.58 -7.05
CA LEU A 204 23.57 10.27 -6.47
C LEU A 204 24.04 10.42 -5.02
N TRP A 205 24.83 11.47 -4.74
CA TRP A 205 25.29 11.85 -3.41
C TRP A 205 25.25 13.35 -3.27
N LYS A 206 24.66 13.87 -2.21
CA LYS A 206 24.63 15.29 -1.90
C LYS A 206 25.52 15.60 -0.71
N LYS A 207 26.38 16.61 -0.87
CA LYS A 207 27.11 17.18 0.25
C LYS A 207 26.11 17.79 1.24
N ALA A 208 26.23 17.44 2.52
CA ALA A 208 25.41 18.00 3.57
C ALA A 208 25.77 19.46 3.84
N SER A 209 24.77 20.31 4.10
CA SER A 209 24.97 21.61 4.72
C SER A 209 25.18 21.44 6.23
N PRO A 210 25.73 22.44 6.93
CA PRO A 210 25.92 22.35 8.38
C PRO A 210 24.63 22.10 9.18
N GLU A 211 23.48 22.45 8.63
CA GLU A 211 22.17 22.28 9.23
C GLU A 211 21.57 20.87 8.99
N HIS A 212 22.16 20.11 8.05
CA HIS A 212 21.65 18.78 7.70
C HIS A 212 22.13 17.73 8.69
N ILE A 213 21.26 17.32 9.60
CA ILE A 213 21.62 16.45 10.74
C ILE A 213 21.95 15.02 10.25
N MET A 214 21.19 14.50 9.26
CA MET A 214 21.35 13.12 8.77
C MET A 214 22.37 13.09 7.63
N HIS A 215 23.63 12.89 7.95
CA HIS A 215 24.73 12.78 6.99
C HIS A 215 25.72 11.69 7.39
N TRP A 216 26.48 11.21 6.43
CA TRP A 216 27.48 10.16 6.58
C TRP A 216 28.76 10.50 5.84
N GLU A 217 29.86 9.93 6.33
CA GLU A 217 31.15 10.02 5.61
C GLU A 217 31.07 9.28 4.28
N SER A 218 31.64 9.87 3.25
CA SER A 218 31.81 9.27 1.93
C SER A 218 33.15 9.68 1.32
N PRO A 219 33.59 9.04 0.22
CA PRO A 219 34.82 9.47 -0.48
C PRO A 219 34.77 10.89 -1.03
N TRP A 220 33.59 11.48 -1.17
CA TRP A 220 33.40 12.80 -1.81
C TRP A 220 33.20 13.91 -0.78
N SER A 221 32.43 13.63 0.26
CA SER A 221 32.16 14.56 1.36
C SER A 221 31.34 13.87 2.46
N GLU A 222 31.19 14.53 3.60
CA GLU A 222 30.05 14.29 4.49
C GLU A 222 28.78 14.70 3.76
N GLY A 223 27.81 13.77 3.70
CA GLY A 223 26.63 13.97 2.89
C GLY A 223 25.60 12.85 3.03
N PHE A 224 24.68 12.80 2.10
CA PHE A 224 23.58 11.85 2.09
C PHE A 224 23.27 11.39 0.66
N PRO A 225 22.66 10.19 0.48
CA PRO A 225 22.34 9.67 -0.84
C PRO A 225 21.21 10.45 -1.50
N GLY A 226 21.23 10.55 -2.83
CA GLY A 226 20.09 11.01 -3.61
C GLY A 226 18.94 10.02 -3.56
N TRP A 227 17.71 10.54 -3.56
CA TRP A 227 16.48 9.74 -3.39
C TRP A 227 16.35 8.57 -4.37
N HIS A 228 16.76 8.72 -5.63
CA HIS A 228 16.62 7.65 -6.64
C HIS A 228 17.61 6.50 -6.46
N LEU A 229 18.69 6.70 -5.70
CA LEU A 229 19.75 5.72 -5.54
C LEU A 229 19.36 4.59 -4.56
N GLU A 230 18.52 4.90 -3.58
CA GLU A 230 18.17 3.99 -2.49
C GLU A 230 17.51 2.70 -3.00
N CYS A 231 16.49 2.83 -3.87
CA CYS A 231 15.73 1.69 -4.37
C CYS A 231 16.58 0.83 -5.29
N THR A 232 17.44 1.43 -6.12
CA THR A 232 18.38 0.67 -6.95
C THR A 232 19.37 -0.14 -6.10
N ALA A 233 19.97 0.47 -5.08
CA ALA A 233 20.93 -0.22 -4.21
C ALA A 233 20.27 -1.33 -3.37
N MET A 234 19.09 -1.08 -2.83
CA MET A 234 18.39 -2.07 -1.99
C MET A 234 17.77 -3.19 -2.81
N SER A 235 17.23 -2.91 -4.01
CA SER A 235 16.70 -3.95 -4.89
C SER A 235 17.82 -4.87 -5.39
N GLU A 236 18.96 -4.34 -5.85
CA GLU A 236 20.13 -5.12 -6.24
C GLU A 236 20.63 -6.01 -5.10
N LYS A 237 20.71 -5.48 -3.87
CA LYS A 237 21.17 -6.24 -2.69
C LYS A 237 20.30 -7.45 -2.38
N TYR A 238 18.99 -7.31 -2.43
CA TYR A 238 18.06 -8.35 -1.95
C TYR A 238 17.48 -9.22 -3.04
N LEU A 239 17.43 -8.75 -4.28
CA LEU A 239 16.82 -9.45 -5.40
C LEU A 239 17.82 -9.76 -6.52
N GLY A 240 19.02 -9.14 -6.50
CA GLY A 240 20.03 -9.28 -7.55
C GLY A 240 19.91 -8.20 -8.63
N GLU A 241 20.82 -8.25 -9.59
CA GLU A 241 20.92 -7.28 -10.69
C GLU A 241 19.66 -7.26 -11.59
N THR A 242 18.95 -8.38 -11.64
CA THR A 242 17.68 -8.51 -12.36
C THR A 242 16.68 -9.29 -11.52
N PHE A 243 15.46 -8.79 -11.43
CA PHE A 243 14.35 -9.43 -10.72
C PHE A 243 13.05 -9.34 -11.53
N ASP A 244 11.97 -9.98 -11.03
CA ASP A 244 10.76 -10.15 -11.83
C ASP A 244 9.94 -8.87 -11.92
N ILE A 245 9.51 -8.30 -10.80
CA ILE A 245 8.53 -7.21 -10.74
C ILE A 245 9.06 -6.04 -9.96
N HIS A 246 9.04 -4.85 -10.57
CA HIS A 246 9.20 -3.57 -9.88
C HIS A 246 7.88 -2.80 -9.89
N GLY A 247 7.47 -2.31 -8.73
CA GLY A 247 6.18 -1.66 -8.55
C GLY A 247 6.19 -0.37 -7.77
N GLY A 248 5.16 0.46 -8.01
CA GLY A 248 4.94 1.71 -7.29
C GLY A 248 3.71 2.48 -7.78
N GLY A 249 3.51 3.70 -7.27
CA GLY A 249 2.51 4.62 -7.80
C GLY A 249 2.90 5.20 -9.16
N MET A 250 1.92 5.66 -9.94
CA MET A 250 2.17 6.35 -11.22
C MET A 250 2.99 7.64 -11.07
N ASP A 251 3.00 8.24 -9.90
CA ASP A 251 3.81 9.40 -9.55
C ASP A 251 5.30 9.08 -9.49
N LEU A 252 5.67 7.84 -9.18
CA LEU A 252 7.06 7.37 -9.16
C LEU A 252 7.60 7.04 -10.55
N LEU A 253 6.74 6.86 -11.55
CA LEU A 253 7.15 6.51 -12.91
C LEU A 253 8.22 7.48 -13.44
N PHE A 254 8.05 8.76 -13.14
CA PHE A 254 9.04 9.80 -13.42
C PHE A 254 9.08 10.82 -12.28
N PRO A 255 10.27 11.22 -11.79
CA PRO A 255 11.62 10.82 -12.26
C PRO A 255 12.17 9.53 -11.62
N HIS A 256 11.55 9.00 -10.57
CA HIS A 256 12.16 8.01 -9.68
C HIS A 256 12.52 6.70 -10.39
N HIS A 257 11.54 5.97 -10.93
CA HIS A 257 11.78 4.67 -11.59
C HIS A 257 12.59 4.81 -12.90
N GLU A 258 12.42 5.90 -13.63
CA GLU A 258 13.25 6.18 -14.81
C GLU A 258 14.72 6.33 -14.43
N SER A 259 15.01 7.01 -13.30
CA SER A 259 16.36 7.16 -12.76
C SER A 259 16.95 5.84 -12.26
N GLU A 260 16.13 4.96 -11.67
CA GLU A 260 16.57 3.62 -11.27
C GLU A 260 16.97 2.76 -12.48
N ILE A 261 16.20 2.83 -13.58
CA ILE A 261 16.57 2.18 -14.84
C ILE A 261 17.91 2.69 -15.32
N ALA A 262 18.10 4.03 -15.32
CA ALA A 262 19.35 4.64 -15.78
C ALA A 262 20.56 4.21 -14.92
N GLN A 263 20.40 4.17 -13.59
CA GLN A 263 21.44 3.72 -12.67
C GLN A 263 21.80 2.24 -12.90
N SER A 264 20.82 1.38 -13.06
CA SER A 264 21.05 -0.04 -13.32
C SER A 264 21.71 -0.26 -14.70
N CYS A 265 21.22 0.39 -15.75
CA CYS A 265 21.81 0.30 -17.08
C CYS A 265 23.27 0.80 -17.09
N ALA A 266 23.57 1.88 -16.34
CA ALA A 266 24.93 2.40 -16.22
C ALA A 266 25.91 1.40 -15.57
N CYS A 267 25.43 0.57 -14.63
CA CYS A 267 26.24 -0.40 -13.91
C CYS A 267 26.28 -1.77 -14.59
N ASN A 268 25.14 -2.23 -15.09
CA ASN A 268 24.94 -3.65 -15.46
C ASN A 268 24.62 -3.80 -16.95
N GLY A 269 24.43 -2.71 -17.69
CA GLY A 269 24.08 -2.74 -19.12
C GLY A 269 22.61 -3.03 -19.43
N HIS A 270 21.80 -3.22 -18.41
CA HIS A 270 20.36 -3.51 -18.53
C HIS A 270 19.56 -2.95 -17.35
N GLY A 271 18.25 -2.81 -17.53
CA GLY A 271 17.34 -2.40 -16.45
C GLY A 271 17.20 -3.48 -15.36
N PRO A 272 16.75 -3.09 -14.14
CA PRO A 272 16.74 -3.97 -12.98
C PRO A 272 15.58 -4.98 -12.97
N ALA A 273 14.48 -4.69 -13.66
CA ALA A 273 13.26 -5.50 -13.58
C ALA A 273 12.70 -5.87 -14.95
N ARG A 274 12.14 -7.09 -15.05
CA ARG A 274 11.46 -7.56 -16.27
C ARG A 274 10.11 -6.89 -16.48
N TYR A 275 9.35 -6.71 -15.39
CA TYR A 275 8.00 -6.15 -15.44
C TYR A 275 7.89 -4.95 -14.50
N TRP A 276 7.43 -3.84 -15.06
CA TRP A 276 7.16 -2.60 -14.33
C TRP A 276 5.65 -2.42 -14.13
N MET A 277 5.22 -2.35 -12.89
CA MET A 277 3.80 -2.26 -12.56
C MET A 277 3.49 -0.99 -11.78
N HIS A 278 2.50 -0.22 -12.23
CA HIS A 278 2.13 1.03 -11.60
C HIS A 278 0.64 1.07 -11.27
N ASN A 279 0.33 1.34 -10.01
CA ASN A 279 -1.05 1.66 -9.64
C ASN A 279 -1.35 3.14 -9.92
N ASN A 280 -2.56 3.40 -10.41
CA ASN A 280 -3.00 4.77 -10.68
C ASN A 280 -3.40 5.50 -9.39
N MET A 281 -3.51 6.83 -9.48
CA MET A 281 -3.79 7.71 -8.35
C MET A 281 -5.25 7.60 -7.86
N ILE A 282 -5.49 8.15 -6.66
CA ILE A 282 -6.82 8.44 -6.13
C ILE A 282 -7.08 9.93 -6.25
N THR A 283 -8.28 10.29 -6.68
CA THR A 283 -8.83 11.64 -6.64
C THR A 283 -9.83 11.77 -5.48
N VAL A 284 -10.12 12.98 -5.09
CA VAL A 284 -11.11 13.34 -4.07
C VAL A 284 -12.13 14.25 -4.72
N ASN A 285 -13.35 13.76 -4.93
CA ASN A 285 -14.40 14.48 -5.65
C ASN A 285 -13.91 15.02 -7.01
N GLY A 286 -13.25 14.17 -7.80
CA GLY A 286 -12.72 14.48 -9.14
C GLY A 286 -11.42 15.31 -9.14
N GLN A 287 -10.90 15.72 -7.99
CA GLN A 287 -9.68 16.52 -7.90
C GLN A 287 -8.49 15.72 -7.36
N LYS A 288 -7.28 16.05 -7.82
CA LYS A 288 -6.06 15.46 -7.26
C LYS A 288 -6.01 15.72 -5.75
N MET A 289 -5.70 14.68 -4.97
CA MET A 289 -5.49 14.81 -3.53
C MET A 289 -4.15 15.53 -3.27
N GLY A 290 -4.15 16.51 -2.37
CA GLY A 290 -2.93 17.23 -2.01
C GLY A 290 -3.10 18.07 -0.74
N LYS A 291 -2.04 18.15 0.08
CA LYS A 291 -2.04 19.00 1.29
C LYS A 291 -2.26 20.47 0.95
N SER A 292 -1.65 20.96 -0.13
CA SER A 292 -1.80 22.35 -0.61
C SER A 292 -3.20 22.68 -1.10
N LEU A 293 -4.00 21.68 -1.47
CA LEU A 293 -5.40 21.82 -1.90
C LEU A 293 -6.39 21.70 -0.73
N GLY A 294 -5.92 21.42 0.47
CA GLY A 294 -6.78 21.25 1.66
C GLY A 294 -7.70 20.03 1.61
N ASN A 295 -7.50 19.11 0.65
CA ASN A 295 -8.31 17.91 0.45
C ASN A 295 -7.57 16.60 0.80
N SER A 296 -6.49 16.69 1.58
CA SER A 296 -5.76 15.52 2.07
C SER A 296 -6.48 14.91 3.26
N ILE A 297 -6.73 13.61 3.21
CA ILE A 297 -7.38 12.84 4.28
C ILE A 297 -6.45 11.68 4.65
N THR A 298 -6.08 11.60 5.92
CA THR A 298 -5.25 10.51 6.45
C THR A 298 -6.08 9.23 6.67
N LEU A 299 -5.42 8.07 6.74
CA LEU A 299 -6.11 6.82 7.09
C LEU A 299 -6.71 6.89 8.51
N GLY A 300 -5.98 7.51 9.46
CA GLY A 300 -6.49 7.78 10.80
C GLY A 300 -7.77 8.62 10.80
N ASP A 301 -7.88 9.61 9.90
CA ASP A 301 -9.11 10.38 9.73
C ASP A 301 -10.28 9.51 9.28
N PHE A 302 -10.08 8.64 8.28
CA PHE A 302 -11.12 7.70 7.84
C PHE A 302 -11.60 6.80 8.97
N PHE A 303 -10.67 6.28 9.75
CA PHE A 303 -10.98 5.34 10.83
C PHE A 303 -11.66 6.00 12.03
N THR A 304 -11.44 7.29 12.24
CA THR A 304 -12.01 8.04 13.37
C THR A 304 -13.16 8.95 13.00
N GLY A 305 -13.32 9.29 11.72
CA GLY A 305 -14.31 10.26 11.24
C GLY A 305 -14.01 11.71 11.61
N LYS A 306 -12.77 12.04 12.00
CA LYS A 306 -12.42 13.36 12.54
C LYS A 306 -12.15 14.44 11.49
N ASN A 307 -12.15 14.11 10.20
CA ASN A 307 -11.92 15.07 9.12
C ASN A 307 -13.24 15.67 8.64
N THR A 308 -13.28 16.99 8.40
CA THR A 308 -14.48 17.71 7.95
C THR A 308 -15.00 17.31 6.57
N LEU A 309 -14.17 16.64 5.77
CA LEU A 309 -14.54 16.09 4.46
C LEU A 309 -15.28 14.75 4.58
N LEU A 310 -15.31 14.15 5.77
CA LEU A 310 -15.94 12.86 6.02
C LEU A 310 -17.29 13.03 6.71
N THR A 311 -18.31 12.29 6.26
CA THR A 311 -19.63 12.26 6.90
C THR A 311 -19.65 11.43 8.18
N LYS A 312 -18.75 10.44 8.27
CA LYS A 312 -18.61 9.50 9.40
C LYS A 312 -17.27 8.79 9.37
N SER A 313 -17.00 7.96 10.38
CA SER A 313 -15.92 6.98 10.36
C SER A 313 -16.23 5.81 9.41
N PHE A 314 -15.19 5.26 8.81
CA PHE A 314 -15.27 4.07 7.97
C PHE A 314 -14.29 3.01 8.46
N SER A 315 -14.72 1.76 8.42
CA SER A 315 -13.85 0.65 8.83
C SER A 315 -12.69 0.45 7.86
N PRO A 316 -11.54 -0.06 8.34
CA PRO A 316 -10.41 -0.39 7.47
C PRO A 316 -10.77 -1.34 6.32
N MET A 317 -11.67 -2.29 6.56
CA MET A 317 -12.12 -3.23 5.52
C MET A 317 -13.04 -2.55 4.49
N THR A 318 -13.80 -1.54 4.89
CA THR A 318 -14.54 -0.70 3.93
C THR A 318 -13.60 0.04 2.99
N ILE A 319 -12.52 0.63 3.51
CA ILE A 319 -11.48 1.29 2.70
C ILE A 319 -10.79 0.30 1.77
N ARG A 320 -10.40 -0.86 2.29
CA ARG A 320 -9.81 -1.93 1.48
C ARG A 320 -10.73 -2.38 0.36
N PHE A 321 -11.99 -2.64 0.67
CA PHE A 321 -13.00 -3.06 -0.30
C PHE A 321 -13.25 -2.00 -1.37
N PHE A 322 -13.39 -0.72 -0.97
CA PHE A 322 -13.51 0.41 -1.89
C PHE A 322 -12.34 0.45 -2.88
N ILE A 323 -11.11 0.31 -2.39
CA ILE A 323 -9.91 0.31 -3.25
C ILE A 323 -9.91 -0.85 -4.23
N LEU A 324 -10.34 -2.04 -3.81
CA LEU A 324 -10.38 -3.25 -4.65
C LEU A 324 -11.51 -3.24 -5.69
N GLN A 325 -12.54 -2.39 -5.52
CA GLN A 325 -13.60 -2.21 -6.52
C GLN A 325 -13.12 -1.50 -7.79
N GLY A 326 -11.99 -0.80 -7.73
CA GLY A 326 -11.35 -0.21 -8.90
C GLY A 326 -10.14 -1.03 -9.34
N HIS A 327 -9.99 -1.29 -10.64
CA HIS A 327 -8.77 -1.90 -11.17
C HIS A 327 -7.54 -1.07 -10.78
N TYR A 328 -6.42 -1.71 -10.38
CA TYR A 328 -5.27 -0.98 -9.85
C TYR A 328 -4.71 0.09 -10.81
N ARG A 329 -4.82 -0.11 -12.13
CA ARG A 329 -4.40 0.85 -13.16
C ARG A 329 -5.42 1.96 -13.47
N SER A 330 -6.65 1.86 -12.99
CA SER A 330 -7.66 2.89 -13.20
C SER A 330 -7.57 3.96 -12.11
N THR A 331 -7.85 5.21 -12.46
CA THR A 331 -8.07 6.25 -11.45
C THR A 331 -9.27 5.86 -10.58
N LEU A 332 -9.15 6.04 -9.28
CA LEU A 332 -10.22 5.79 -8.32
C LEU A 332 -10.61 7.12 -7.69
N ASP A 333 -11.89 7.47 -7.78
CA ASP A 333 -12.40 8.70 -7.19
C ASP A 333 -13.06 8.43 -5.85
N PHE A 334 -12.59 9.10 -4.83
CA PHE A 334 -13.17 9.05 -3.49
C PHE A 334 -14.31 10.05 -3.37
N SER A 335 -15.44 9.58 -2.85
CA SER A 335 -16.51 10.39 -2.26
C SER A 335 -17.12 9.65 -1.06
N ASN A 336 -17.83 10.37 -0.20
CA ASN A 336 -18.53 9.74 0.94
C ASN A 336 -19.56 8.72 0.46
N GLU A 337 -20.30 9.05 -0.60
CA GLU A 337 -21.32 8.17 -1.19
C GLU A 337 -20.71 6.87 -1.72
N ALA A 338 -19.53 6.95 -2.34
CA ALA A 338 -18.81 5.77 -2.84
C ALA A 338 -18.35 4.86 -1.69
N LEU A 339 -17.86 5.43 -0.59
CA LEU A 339 -17.52 4.65 0.60
C LEU A 339 -18.74 4.04 1.29
N GLU A 340 -19.83 4.77 1.41
CA GLU A 340 -21.08 4.26 1.98
C GLU A 340 -21.66 3.11 1.13
N ALA A 341 -21.58 3.23 -0.20
CA ALA A 341 -21.95 2.14 -1.10
C ALA A 341 -21.06 0.92 -0.93
N SER A 342 -19.75 1.14 -0.78
CA SER A 342 -18.76 0.07 -0.52
C SER A 342 -19.01 -0.63 0.82
N GLU A 343 -19.31 0.13 1.88
CA GLU A 343 -19.67 -0.44 3.19
C GLU A 343 -20.91 -1.34 3.09
N LYS A 344 -21.97 -0.88 2.42
CA LYS A 344 -23.19 -1.67 2.20
C LYS A 344 -22.89 -2.93 1.38
N GLY A 345 -22.06 -2.80 0.34
CA GLY A 345 -21.63 -3.92 -0.49
C GLY A 345 -20.86 -4.97 0.30
N LEU A 346 -19.89 -4.54 1.10
CA LEU A 346 -19.09 -5.43 1.96
C LEU A 346 -19.96 -6.15 2.99
N LYS A 347 -20.84 -5.43 3.68
CA LYS A 347 -21.80 -6.02 4.64
C LYS A 347 -22.69 -7.07 3.97
N ARG A 348 -23.13 -6.83 2.74
CA ARG A 348 -23.94 -7.79 1.97
C ARG A 348 -23.16 -9.08 1.66
N LEU A 349 -21.88 -8.97 1.27
CA LEU A 349 -21.02 -10.15 1.03
C LEU A 349 -20.78 -10.94 2.32
N ILE A 350 -20.46 -10.24 3.42
CA ILE A 350 -20.27 -10.88 4.74
C ILE A 350 -21.52 -11.61 5.20
N ASN A 351 -22.68 -10.95 5.12
CA ASN A 351 -23.95 -11.57 5.51
C ASN A 351 -24.27 -12.83 4.70
N ALA A 352 -24.02 -12.79 3.38
CA ALA A 352 -24.21 -13.95 2.52
C ALA A 352 -23.25 -15.09 2.91
N TYR A 353 -21.97 -14.81 3.14
CA TYR A 353 -21.01 -15.80 3.60
C TYR A 353 -21.47 -16.49 4.91
N LEU A 354 -21.94 -15.72 5.89
CA LEU A 354 -22.45 -16.26 7.16
C LEU A 354 -23.71 -17.12 6.99
N LEU A 355 -24.48 -16.94 5.92
CA LEU A 355 -25.63 -17.77 5.62
C LEU A 355 -25.25 -19.15 5.07
N ILE A 356 -24.03 -19.34 4.53
CA ILE A 356 -23.60 -20.65 3.99
C ILE A 356 -23.75 -21.75 5.02
N GLU A 357 -23.41 -21.47 6.28
CA GLU A 357 -23.52 -22.45 7.37
C GLU A 357 -24.98 -22.84 7.72
N LYS A 358 -25.95 -22.07 7.27
CA LYS A 358 -27.38 -22.31 7.50
C LYS A 358 -28.07 -23.01 6.31
N ILE A 359 -27.37 -23.17 5.18
CA ILE A 359 -27.88 -23.83 3.99
C ILE A 359 -27.97 -25.35 4.25
N LYS A 360 -29.13 -25.93 3.98
CA LYS A 360 -29.32 -27.39 3.99
C LYS A 360 -28.96 -27.93 2.61
N ALA A 361 -28.14 -29.00 2.59
CA ALA A 361 -27.76 -29.65 1.35
C ALA A 361 -29.01 -30.32 0.69
N GLY A 362 -29.19 -30.03 -0.59
CA GLY A 362 -30.15 -30.67 -1.46
C GLY A 362 -29.57 -31.88 -2.19
N VAL A 363 -30.34 -32.45 -3.11
CA VAL A 363 -29.94 -33.64 -3.88
C VAL A 363 -29.20 -33.33 -5.19
N LYS A 364 -29.30 -32.09 -5.68
CA LYS A 364 -28.68 -31.63 -6.95
C LYS A 364 -28.18 -30.20 -6.86
N ASN A 365 -27.29 -29.80 -7.78
CA ASN A 365 -26.88 -28.41 -7.96
C ASN A 365 -27.79 -27.76 -9.01
N THR A 366 -28.45 -26.64 -8.66
CA THR A 366 -29.20 -25.79 -9.58
C THR A 366 -28.30 -24.72 -10.21
N PHE A 367 -27.16 -24.44 -9.58
CA PHE A 367 -26.19 -23.41 -9.97
C PHE A 367 -24.81 -24.00 -10.18
N ASP A 368 -24.05 -23.45 -11.11
CA ASP A 368 -22.68 -23.85 -11.43
C ASP A 368 -21.68 -23.00 -10.65
N ILE A 369 -21.36 -23.41 -9.42
CA ILE A 369 -20.39 -22.69 -8.57
C ILE A 369 -18.93 -22.84 -9.08
N PRO A 370 -18.50 -24.00 -9.59
CA PRO A 370 -17.19 -24.13 -10.22
C PRO A 370 -16.92 -23.09 -11.32
N ALA A 371 -17.94 -22.71 -12.11
CA ALA A 371 -17.79 -21.67 -13.13
C ALA A 371 -17.44 -20.31 -12.52
N LEU A 372 -18.05 -19.91 -11.38
CA LEU A 372 -17.71 -18.68 -10.66
C LEU A 372 -16.25 -18.68 -10.20
N ILE A 373 -15.80 -19.82 -9.63
CA ILE A 373 -14.41 -20.00 -9.22
C ILE A 373 -13.46 -19.83 -10.41
N GLN A 374 -13.75 -20.45 -11.54
CA GLN A 374 -12.94 -20.33 -12.76
C GLN A 374 -12.92 -18.88 -13.28
N ASN A 375 -14.05 -18.17 -13.24
CA ASN A 375 -14.14 -16.78 -13.65
C ASN A 375 -13.27 -15.88 -12.77
N CYS A 376 -13.25 -16.12 -11.45
CA CYS A 376 -12.36 -15.41 -10.54
C CYS A 376 -10.88 -15.62 -10.90
N TYR A 377 -10.46 -16.86 -11.18
CA TYR A 377 -9.08 -17.12 -11.66
C TYR A 377 -8.79 -16.46 -13.00
N LYS A 378 -9.72 -16.51 -13.96
CA LYS A 378 -9.55 -15.83 -15.25
C LYS A 378 -9.36 -14.33 -15.07
N ALA A 379 -10.14 -13.71 -14.17
CA ALA A 379 -10.04 -12.30 -13.87
C ALA A 379 -8.68 -11.93 -13.24
N LEU A 380 -8.19 -12.71 -12.30
CA LEU A 380 -6.89 -12.48 -11.66
C LEU A 380 -5.73 -12.75 -12.62
N ASN A 381 -5.86 -13.76 -13.48
CA ASN A 381 -4.89 -14.05 -14.52
C ASN A 381 -4.86 -12.98 -15.62
N ASP A 382 -5.88 -12.15 -15.70
CA ASP A 382 -5.99 -11.02 -16.64
C ASP A 382 -5.69 -9.69 -15.93
N ASP A 383 -4.45 -9.50 -15.53
CA ASP A 383 -3.93 -8.27 -14.94
C ASP A 383 -4.54 -7.94 -13.56
N PHE A 384 -4.73 -8.97 -12.73
CA PHE A 384 -5.19 -8.85 -11.34
C PHE A 384 -6.52 -8.09 -11.20
N ASN A 385 -7.49 -8.40 -12.05
CA ASN A 385 -8.77 -7.68 -12.16
C ASN A 385 -9.70 -7.96 -10.97
N SER A 386 -9.44 -7.32 -9.83
CA SER A 386 -10.24 -7.45 -8.61
C SER A 386 -11.71 -7.04 -8.76
N PRO A 387 -12.09 -6.01 -9.57
CA PRO A 387 -13.50 -5.68 -9.81
C PRO A 387 -14.34 -6.86 -10.33
N ILE A 388 -13.80 -7.65 -11.27
CA ILE A 388 -14.50 -8.83 -11.79
C ILE A 388 -14.62 -9.91 -10.72
N VAL A 389 -13.56 -10.15 -9.93
CA VAL A 389 -13.63 -11.08 -8.78
C VAL A 389 -14.73 -10.68 -7.80
N ILE A 390 -14.85 -9.39 -7.50
CA ILE A 390 -15.91 -8.87 -6.62
C ILE A 390 -17.30 -9.09 -7.25
N ALA A 391 -17.45 -8.94 -8.56
CA ALA A 391 -18.71 -9.22 -9.23
C ALA A 391 -19.11 -10.69 -9.11
N GLU A 392 -18.17 -11.62 -9.28
CA GLU A 392 -18.41 -13.06 -9.09
C GLU A 392 -18.76 -13.42 -7.63
N LEU A 393 -18.15 -12.74 -6.66
CA LEU A 393 -18.51 -12.87 -5.25
C LEU A 393 -19.95 -12.37 -4.99
N PHE A 394 -20.40 -11.30 -5.64
CA PHE A 394 -21.79 -10.85 -5.55
C PHE A 394 -22.76 -11.82 -6.21
N GLU A 395 -22.39 -12.48 -7.31
CA GLU A 395 -23.17 -13.55 -7.90
C GLU A 395 -23.26 -14.76 -6.96
N GLY A 396 -22.15 -15.16 -6.33
CA GLY A 396 -22.15 -16.15 -5.24
C GLY A 396 -23.09 -15.75 -4.10
N SER A 397 -23.07 -14.49 -3.68
CA SER A 397 -23.98 -13.94 -2.66
C SER A 397 -25.45 -14.05 -3.09
N ARG A 398 -25.77 -13.78 -4.36
CA ARG A 398 -27.12 -13.94 -4.91
C ARG A 398 -27.57 -15.40 -4.82
N ILE A 399 -26.72 -16.31 -5.25
CA ILE A 399 -26.99 -17.76 -5.21
C ILE A 399 -27.24 -18.25 -3.78
N ILE A 400 -26.40 -17.85 -2.82
CA ILE A 400 -26.56 -18.17 -1.39
C ILE A 400 -27.96 -17.77 -0.91
N ASN A 401 -28.40 -16.55 -1.22
CA ASN A 401 -29.72 -16.07 -0.80
C ASN A 401 -30.85 -16.84 -1.46
N LEU A 402 -30.76 -17.21 -2.75
CA LEU A 402 -31.75 -18.03 -3.43
C LEU A 402 -31.87 -19.41 -2.80
N VAL A 403 -30.72 -20.09 -2.58
CA VAL A 403 -30.72 -21.42 -1.96
C VAL A 403 -31.25 -21.39 -0.53
N TYR A 404 -30.87 -20.36 0.25
CA TYR A 404 -31.37 -20.18 1.61
C TYR A 404 -32.90 -19.99 1.65
N ASN A 405 -33.47 -19.30 0.67
CA ASN A 405 -34.92 -19.06 0.54
C ASN A 405 -35.67 -20.19 -0.17
N ASN A 406 -35.01 -21.33 -0.48
CA ASN A 406 -35.55 -22.47 -1.22
C ASN A 406 -35.92 -22.21 -2.69
N ASP A 407 -35.35 -21.13 -3.31
CA ASP A 407 -35.49 -20.83 -4.74
C ASP A 407 -34.42 -21.52 -5.61
N GLY A 408 -33.79 -22.56 -5.08
CA GLY A 408 -32.74 -23.36 -5.71
C GLY A 408 -32.16 -24.37 -4.74
N GLN A 409 -31.29 -25.25 -5.23
CA GLN A 409 -30.66 -26.28 -4.44
C GLN A 409 -29.17 -26.37 -4.77
N LEU A 410 -28.37 -26.68 -3.74
CA LEU A 410 -26.99 -27.12 -3.85
C LEU A 410 -26.82 -28.42 -3.04
N ASN A 411 -26.15 -29.42 -3.61
CA ASN A 411 -25.70 -30.56 -2.88
C ASN A 411 -24.50 -30.20 -1.98
N ARG A 412 -23.93 -31.14 -1.25
CA ARG A 412 -22.81 -30.87 -0.34
C ARG A 412 -21.59 -30.31 -1.05
N ASP A 413 -21.25 -30.85 -2.24
CA ASP A 413 -20.11 -30.38 -3.02
C ASP A 413 -20.29 -28.92 -3.48
N GLY A 414 -21.51 -28.55 -3.91
CA GLY A 414 -21.83 -27.17 -4.31
C GLY A 414 -21.74 -26.16 -3.14
N ILE A 415 -22.12 -26.61 -1.91
CA ILE A 415 -21.96 -25.79 -0.70
C ILE A 415 -20.47 -25.64 -0.36
N ASP A 416 -19.69 -26.71 -0.46
CA ASP A 416 -18.25 -26.67 -0.22
C ASP A 416 -17.52 -25.81 -1.27
N ASP A 417 -17.98 -25.82 -2.51
CA ASP A 417 -17.45 -24.90 -3.55
C ASP A 417 -17.81 -23.44 -3.27
N LEU A 418 -18.99 -23.12 -2.71
CA LEU A 418 -19.28 -21.77 -2.22
C LEU A 418 -18.33 -21.36 -1.07
N ARG A 419 -18.05 -22.25 -0.12
CA ARG A 419 -17.07 -21.96 0.93
C ARG A 419 -15.70 -21.66 0.33
N LYS A 420 -15.24 -22.46 -0.65
CA LYS A 420 -13.97 -22.23 -1.35
C LYS A 420 -13.98 -20.91 -2.11
N LEU A 421 -15.07 -20.53 -2.80
CA LEU A 421 -15.18 -19.26 -3.49
C LEU A 421 -14.92 -18.10 -2.54
N PHE A 422 -15.58 -18.07 -1.38
CA PHE A 422 -15.40 -16.98 -0.42
C PHE A 422 -14.08 -17.07 0.33
N SER A 423 -13.64 -18.24 0.81
CA SER A 423 -12.37 -18.38 1.54
C SER A 423 -11.19 -17.99 0.68
N ASN A 424 -11.09 -18.50 -0.56
CA ASN A 424 -9.95 -18.26 -1.42
C ASN A 424 -9.94 -16.81 -1.94
N PHE A 425 -11.09 -16.33 -2.48
CA PHE A 425 -11.09 -15.04 -3.16
C PHE A 425 -11.40 -13.88 -2.22
N MET A 426 -12.40 -13.98 -1.34
CA MET A 426 -12.75 -12.88 -0.44
C MET A 426 -11.70 -12.70 0.65
N PHE A 427 -11.31 -13.80 1.34
CA PHE A 427 -10.43 -13.70 2.50
C PHE A 427 -8.94 -13.82 2.14
N ASP A 428 -8.53 -14.86 1.42
CA ASP A 428 -7.11 -15.11 1.19
C ASP A 428 -6.54 -14.15 0.15
N ILE A 429 -7.18 -13.98 -1.01
CA ILE A 429 -6.64 -13.20 -2.14
C ILE A 429 -7.00 -11.72 -2.01
N LEU A 430 -8.29 -11.35 -1.86
CA LEU A 430 -8.68 -9.96 -1.66
C LEU A 430 -8.31 -9.45 -0.26
N GLY A 431 -7.96 -10.35 0.69
CA GLY A 431 -7.53 -10.00 2.03
C GLY A 431 -8.59 -9.26 2.84
N LEU A 432 -9.87 -9.44 2.51
CA LEU A 432 -10.95 -8.97 3.35
C LEU A 432 -11.05 -9.87 4.58
N ARG A 433 -11.55 -9.34 5.68
CA ARG A 433 -11.76 -10.12 6.91
C ARG A 433 -13.10 -9.77 7.54
N LEU A 434 -13.62 -10.69 8.30
CA LEU A 434 -14.75 -10.37 9.16
C LEU A 434 -14.24 -9.40 10.22
N GLU A 435 -14.77 -8.20 10.23
CA GLU A 435 -14.55 -7.30 11.34
C GLU A 435 -15.49 -7.76 12.46
N THR A 436 -14.93 -8.22 13.56
CA THR A 436 -15.70 -8.32 14.81
C THR A 436 -16.19 -6.91 15.09
N GLU A 437 -17.50 -6.74 15.22
CA GLU A 437 -18.13 -5.46 15.57
C GLU A 437 -17.25 -4.76 16.59
N ASP A 438 -16.88 -3.54 16.26
CA ASP A 438 -15.91 -2.74 17.00
C ASP A 438 -16.34 -2.74 18.46
N HIS A 439 -15.41 -2.92 19.39
CA HIS A 439 -15.66 -2.83 20.84
C HIS A 439 -16.47 -1.56 21.24
N GLN A 440 -16.61 -0.59 20.35
CA GLN A 440 -17.42 0.61 20.56
C GLN A 440 -18.94 0.34 20.63
N ASP A 441 -19.49 -0.53 19.79
CA ASP A 441 -20.93 -0.85 19.86
C ASP A 441 -21.19 -1.79 21.04
N LEU A 442 -20.26 -2.73 21.30
CA LEU A 442 -20.28 -3.51 22.53
C LEU A 442 -20.14 -2.59 23.76
N LYS A 443 -19.22 -1.62 23.71
CA LYS A 443 -19.07 -0.64 24.79
C LYS A 443 -20.36 0.13 25.03
N LYS A 444 -21.01 0.67 24.00
CA LYS A 444 -22.30 1.36 24.12
C LYS A 444 -23.38 0.50 24.76
N VAL A 445 -23.46 -0.78 24.35
CA VAL A 445 -24.42 -1.74 24.94
C VAL A 445 -24.07 -2.02 26.40
N LEU A 446 -22.80 -2.20 26.74
CA LEU A 446 -22.37 -2.42 28.10
C LEU A 446 -22.58 -1.15 28.97
N ASP A 447 -22.31 0.03 28.43
CA ASP A 447 -22.58 1.30 29.11
C ASP A 447 -24.07 1.46 29.42
N ILE A 448 -24.97 1.16 28.48
CA ILE A 448 -26.43 1.13 28.71
C ILE A 448 -26.82 0.12 29.81
N LEU A 449 -26.23 -1.07 29.82
CA LEU A 449 -26.50 -2.09 30.85
C LEU A 449 -25.96 -1.68 32.21
N ILE A 450 -24.84 -0.96 32.27
CA ILE A 450 -24.27 -0.37 33.47
C ILE A 450 -25.20 0.74 34.01
N ASP A 451 -25.67 1.62 33.13
CA ASP A 451 -26.65 2.69 33.52
C ASP A 451 -27.93 2.11 34.09
N ILE A 452 -28.50 1.06 33.46
CA ILE A 452 -29.69 0.37 33.95
C ILE A 452 -29.42 -0.27 35.32
N ARG A 453 -28.26 -0.89 35.51
CA ARG A 453 -27.83 -1.48 36.77
C ARG A 453 -27.67 -0.45 37.87
N ASP A 454 -27.12 0.71 37.57
CA ASP A 454 -26.89 1.77 38.52
C ASP A 454 -28.21 2.45 38.91
N LEU A 455 -29.16 2.61 37.97
CA LEU A 455 -30.54 3.02 38.25
C LEU A 455 -31.25 2.02 39.16
N ALA A 456 -31.11 0.71 38.96
CA ALA A 456 -31.65 -0.32 39.83
C ALA A 456 -31.08 -0.21 41.26
N LYS A 457 -29.76 0.02 41.41
CA LYS A 457 -29.13 0.28 42.70
C LYS A 457 -29.69 1.49 43.40
N GLN A 458 -29.87 2.63 42.68
CA GLN A 458 -30.47 3.85 43.24
C GLN A 458 -31.89 3.60 43.75
N ASN A 459 -32.66 2.79 43.02
CA ASN A 459 -34.03 2.41 43.43
C ASN A 459 -34.06 1.26 44.46
N LYS A 460 -32.91 0.81 44.97
CA LYS A 460 -32.75 -0.30 45.92
C LYS A 460 -33.23 -1.66 45.37
N ASP A 461 -33.36 -1.79 44.05
CA ASP A 461 -33.65 -3.08 43.38
C ASP A 461 -32.36 -3.85 43.14
N TYR A 462 -31.88 -4.52 44.16
CA TYR A 462 -30.66 -5.32 44.11
C TYR A 462 -30.84 -6.57 43.29
N THR A 463 -32.07 -7.05 43.09
CA THR A 463 -32.38 -8.26 42.30
C THR A 463 -32.00 -8.02 40.82
N ILE A 464 -32.43 -6.91 40.23
CA ILE A 464 -32.09 -6.52 38.87
C ILE A 464 -30.60 -6.23 38.76
N SER A 465 -30.00 -5.49 39.71
CA SER A 465 -28.59 -5.14 39.72
C SER A 465 -27.70 -6.38 39.70
N ASP A 466 -28.00 -7.38 40.55
CA ASP A 466 -27.21 -8.61 40.63
C ASP A 466 -27.45 -9.55 39.43
N SER A 467 -28.66 -9.55 38.89
CA SER A 467 -28.98 -10.29 37.67
C SER A 467 -28.14 -9.80 36.48
N ILE A 468 -28.03 -8.49 36.27
CA ILE A 468 -27.20 -7.89 35.20
C ILE A 468 -25.74 -8.28 35.39
N ARG A 469 -25.19 -8.11 36.62
CA ARG A 469 -23.80 -8.46 36.94
C ARG A 469 -23.52 -9.93 36.65
N ASN A 470 -24.37 -10.85 37.11
CA ASN A 470 -24.13 -12.28 36.95
C ASN A 470 -24.26 -12.73 35.47
N ARG A 471 -25.19 -12.14 34.70
CA ARG A 471 -25.33 -12.41 33.26
C ARG A 471 -24.14 -11.90 32.46
N LEU A 472 -23.64 -10.72 32.78
CA LEU A 472 -22.42 -10.19 32.15
C LEU A 472 -21.19 -11.05 32.49
N LEU A 473 -21.09 -11.50 33.76
CA LEU A 473 -20.02 -12.40 34.16
C LEU A 473 -20.10 -13.75 33.40
N ALA A 474 -21.29 -14.32 33.25
CA ALA A 474 -21.52 -15.52 32.48
C ALA A 474 -21.22 -15.35 30.98
N ALA A 475 -21.36 -14.14 30.46
CA ALA A 475 -21.00 -13.76 29.09
C ALA A 475 -19.52 -13.43 28.92
N GLY A 476 -18.67 -13.54 29.98
CA GLY A 476 -17.24 -13.28 29.93
C GLY A 476 -16.86 -11.82 30.19
N TYR A 477 -17.70 -11.02 30.82
CA TYR A 477 -17.45 -9.61 31.17
C TYR A 477 -17.58 -9.39 32.67
N GLN A 478 -16.48 -8.94 33.30
CA GLN A 478 -16.46 -8.64 34.73
C GLN A 478 -16.66 -7.13 34.96
N LEU A 479 -17.63 -6.79 35.82
CA LEU A 479 -17.84 -5.43 36.30
C LEU A 479 -17.01 -5.16 37.56
N LYS A 480 -16.38 -3.97 37.60
CA LYS A 480 -15.67 -3.46 38.78
C LYS A 480 -16.30 -2.13 39.21
N ASP A 481 -16.92 -2.13 40.38
CA ASP A 481 -17.49 -0.92 40.98
C ASP A 481 -16.38 -0.08 41.63
N ALA A 482 -16.22 1.17 41.23
CA ALA A 482 -15.40 2.17 41.90
C ALA A 482 -16.27 3.30 42.46
N ARG A 483 -15.70 4.21 43.25
CA ARG A 483 -16.47 5.27 43.94
C ARG A 483 -17.20 6.23 43.00
N GLU A 484 -16.66 6.45 41.80
CA GLU A 484 -17.19 7.45 40.85
C GLU A 484 -17.74 6.80 39.57
N GLU A 485 -17.33 5.58 39.20
CA GLU A 485 -17.75 4.96 37.96
C GLU A 485 -17.65 3.41 38.04
N THR A 486 -18.59 2.69 37.40
CA THR A 486 -18.48 1.26 37.20
C THR A 486 -17.73 0.98 35.91
N THR A 487 -16.62 0.24 35.98
CA THR A 487 -15.83 -0.18 34.82
C THR A 487 -16.02 -1.64 34.51
N TRP A 488 -15.67 -2.04 33.30
CA TRP A 488 -15.76 -3.44 32.88
C TRP A 488 -14.46 -3.94 32.21
N SER A 489 -14.25 -5.23 32.28
CA SER A 489 -13.16 -5.92 31.56
C SER A 489 -13.64 -7.27 31.05
N LYS A 490 -13.15 -7.67 29.86
CA LYS A 490 -13.35 -9.04 29.35
C LYS A 490 -12.44 -9.98 30.13
N ILE A 491 -13.00 -11.14 30.54
CA ILE A 491 -12.28 -12.18 31.26
C ILE A 491 -11.74 -13.21 30.27
#